data_e3cd7a105577b9dee7e0dfd8316309e5
#
_entry.id   e3cd7a105577b9dee7e0dfd8316309e5
#
_cell.length_a   1.000
_cell.length_b   1.000
_cell.length_c   1.000
_cell.angle_alpha   90.00
_cell.angle_beta   90.00
_cell.angle_gamma   90.00
#
_symmetry.space_group_name_H-M   'P 1'
#
loop_
_entity.id
_entity.type
_entity.pdbx_description
1 polymer ?
#
loop_
_entity_poly.entity_id
_entity_poly.type
_entity_poly.pdbx_seq_one_letter_code
_entity_poly.pdbx_strand_id
1 'polypeptide(L)'
;MGIHLGRVGHVGIHVSDVDRSIDFYREVLGLKITGRWGPPDFGRPVCFMRINDKHHDVVLFELSEDVRKAGITSTDSRIRRAPGLDHIAFEVDSRQDWLLALDHVRSCGVNIVSGPYVHAPEGGEKGFVGGSGSHAFYFLDPDRNRIEVYCWMMTVTGPSMAAPHPDL
;
A
#
# COMPACT_ATOMS: atom_id res chain seq x y z
N MET A 1 18.14 25.58 -4.24
CA MET A 1 16.68 25.60 -4.00
C MET A 1 16.11 24.26 -4.41
N GLY A 2 15.25 23.64 -3.60
CA GLY A 2 14.56 22.40 -3.93
C GLY A 2 13.19 22.67 -4.58
N ILE A 3 12.58 21.61 -5.14
CA ILE A 3 11.21 21.64 -5.64
C ILE A 3 10.27 21.66 -4.42
N HIS A 4 9.27 22.53 -4.43
CA HIS A 4 8.22 22.54 -3.41
C HIS A 4 7.17 21.46 -3.76
N LEU A 5 7.22 20.32 -3.06
CA LEU A 5 6.28 19.22 -3.23
C LEU A 5 5.05 19.44 -2.34
N GLY A 6 3.85 19.24 -2.89
CA GLY A 6 2.61 19.35 -2.15
C GLY A 6 2.21 18.01 -1.49
N ARG A 7 2.38 16.89 -2.19
CA ARG A 7 2.00 15.54 -1.73
C ARG A 7 2.49 14.47 -2.71
N VAL A 8 2.40 13.20 -2.30
CA VAL A 8 2.45 12.06 -3.24
C VAL A 8 1.14 12.06 -4.05
N GLY A 9 1.23 12.08 -5.37
CA GLY A 9 0.07 12.14 -6.28
C GLY A 9 -0.56 10.78 -6.53
N HIS A 10 0.26 9.81 -6.91
CA HIS A 10 -0.13 8.42 -7.16
C HIS A 10 1.10 7.51 -7.08
N VAL A 11 0.86 6.21 -7.09
CA VAL A 11 1.89 5.17 -7.17
C VAL A 11 1.61 4.25 -8.35
N GLY A 12 2.66 3.91 -9.11
CA GLY A 12 2.61 2.89 -10.16
C GLY A 12 3.19 1.56 -9.67
N ILE A 13 2.46 0.47 -9.86
CA ILE A 13 2.81 -0.86 -9.40
C ILE A 13 2.92 -1.78 -10.62
N HIS A 14 4.00 -2.53 -10.71
CA HIS A 14 4.12 -3.62 -11.68
C HIS A 14 3.43 -4.87 -11.15
N VAL A 15 2.59 -5.48 -12.00
CA VAL A 15 1.86 -6.70 -11.71
C VAL A 15 2.09 -7.73 -12.82
N SER A 16 2.02 -9.00 -12.48
CA SER A 16 2.20 -10.09 -13.46
C SER A 16 0.94 -10.35 -14.28
N ASP A 17 -0.23 -10.01 -13.75
CA ASP A 17 -1.54 -10.17 -14.36
C ASP A 17 -2.43 -9.02 -13.87
N VAL A 18 -2.79 -8.13 -14.79
CA VAL A 18 -3.54 -6.92 -14.45
C VAL A 18 -4.98 -7.24 -14.02
N ASP A 19 -5.62 -8.27 -14.58
CA ASP A 19 -6.99 -8.64 -14.24
C ASP A 19 -7.08 -9.21 -12.82
N ARG A 20 -6.20 -10.15 -12.49
CA ARG A 20 -6.08 -10.69 -11.13
C ARG A 20 -5.82 -9.59 -10.10
N SER A 21 -4.96 -8.64 -10.44
CA SER A 21 -4.64 -7.53 -9.53
C SER A 21 -5.82 -6.55 -9.41
N ILE A 22 -6.53 -6.25 -10.49
CA ILE A 22 -7.76 -5.45 -10.45
C ILE A 22 -8.76 -6.06 -9.47
N ASP A 23 -9.03 -7.35 -9.58
CA ASP A 23 -9.98 -8.03 -8.69
C ASP A 23 -9.53 -7.92 -7.23
N PHE A 24 -8.26 -8.18 -6.95
CA PHE A 24 -7.70 -8.03 -5.60
C PHE A 24 -7.86 -6.60 -5.05
N TYR A 25 -7.42 -5.58 -5.79
CA TYR A 25 -7.48 -4.19 -5.33
C TYR A 25 -8.92 -3.68 -5.18
N ARG A 26 -9.87 -4.21 -5.97
CA ARG A 26 -11.30 -3.93 -5.81
C ARG A 26 -11.91 -4.62 -4.60
N GLU A 27 -11.69 -5.91 -4.45
CA GLU A 27 -12.35 -6.74 -3.43
C GLU A 27 -11.75 -6.52 -2.04
N VAL A 28 -10.41 -6.42 -1.95
CA VAL A 28 -9.72 -6.30 -0.66
C VAL A 28 -9.58 -4.86 -0.19
N LEU A 29 -9.30 -3.92 -1.11
CA LEU A 29 -9.05 -2.51 -0.77
C LEU A 29 -10.20 -1.56 -1.18
N GLY A 30 -11.21 -2.04 -1.88
CA GLY A 30 -12.34 -1.22 -2.30
C GLY A 30 -12.01 -0.16 -3.36
N LEU A 31 -10.88 -0.28 -4.07
CA LEU A 31 -10.49 0.68 -5.08
C LEU A 31 -11.44 0.62 -6.29
N LYS A 32 -11.69 1.77 -6.87
CA LYS A 32 -12.60 1.92 -8.03
C LYS A 32 -11.78 2.10 -9.30
N ILE A 33 -12.14 1.38 -10.37
CA ILE A 33 -11.54 1.56 -11.69
C ILE A 33 -11.98 2.91 -12.25
N THR A 34 -11.01 3.67 -12.76
CA THR A 34 -11.26 4.92 -13.50
C THR A 34 -11.02 4.71 -14.99
N GLY A 35 -10.04 3.91 -15.36
CA GLY A 35 -9.75 3.63 -16.75
C GLY A 35 -8.87 2.40 -16.91
N ARG A 36 -9.00 1.76 -18.08
CA ARG A 36 -8.23 0.60 -18.45
C ARG A 36 -7.85 0.69 -19.92
N TRP A 37 -6.59 0.44 -20.22
CA TRP A 37 -6.05 0.46 -21.58
C TRP A 37 -5.11 -0.70 -21.80
N GLY A 38 -4.81 -0.97 -23.06
CA GLY A 38 -3.86 -1.98 -23.51
C GLY A 38 -3.50 -1.77 -24.97
N PRO A 39 -2.78 -2.71 -25.60
CA PRO A 39 -2.48 -2.64 -27.02
C PRO A 39 -3.77 -2.57 -27.88
N PRO A 40 -3.77 -1.78 -28.98
CA PRO A 40 -2.62 -1.05 -29.53
C PRO A 40 -2.40 0.34 -28.92
N ASP A 41 -3.37 0.89 -28.16
CA ASP A 41 -3.38 2.27 -27.69
C ASP A 41 -2.34 2.52 -26.58
N PHE A 42 -2.05 1.48 -25.79
CA PHE A 42 -1.02 1.49 -24.77
C PHE A 42 -0.17 0.21 -24.90
N GLY A 43 1.14 0.34 -24.91
CA GLY A 43 2.07 -0.75 -25.23
C GLY A 43 2.00 -2.00 -24.31
N ARG A 44 1.20 -1.94 -23.24
CA ARG A 44 0.93 -3.05 -22.31
C ARG A 44 -0.40 -2.82 -21.59
N PRO A 45 -1.03 -3.86 -21.00
CA PRO A 45 -2.20 -3.67 -20.15
C PRO A 45 -1.90 -2.76 -18.96
N VAL A 46 -2.80 -1.81 -18.71
CA VAL A 46 -2.73 -0.85 -17.62
C VAL A 46 -4.11 -0.58 -17.07
N CYS A 47 -4.21 -0.41 -15.74
CA CYS A 47 -5.44 -0.01 -15.08
C CYS A 47 -5.19 1.13 -14.11
N PHE A 48 -6.00 2.17 -14.19
CA PHE A 48 -6.02 3.30 -13.28
C PHE A 48 -7.11 3.09 -12.24
N MET A 49 -6.75 3.16 -10.97
CA MET A 49 -7.65 2.94 -9.85
C MET A 49 -7.58 4.09 -8.86
N ARG A 50 -8.71 4.40 -8.23
CA ARG A 50 -8.84 5.50 -7.28
C ARG A 50 -9.47 5.07 -5.97
N ILE A 51 -9.13 5.79 -4.91
CA ILE A 51 -9.71 5.70 -3.57
C ILE A 51 -10.90 6.67 -3.49
N ASN A 52 -10.66 7.93 -3.85
CA ASN A 52 -11.56 9.06 -3.72
C ASN A 52 -11.94 9.69 -5.08
N ASP A 53 -12.14 11.01 -5.13
CA ASP A 53 -12.65 11.73 -6.32
C ASP A 53 -11.58 12.06 -7.36
N LYS A 54 -10.31 11.78 -7.11
CA LYS A 54 -9.26 11.98 -8.11
C LYS A 54 -9.30 10.89 -9.17
N HIS A 55 -8.72 11.21 -10.33
CA HIS A 55 -8.70 10.26 -11.44
C HIS A 55 -8.02 8.93 -11.03
N HIS A 56 -6.92 8.98 -10.31
CA HIS A 56 -6.26 7.78 -9.81
C HIS A 56 -5.29 8.07 -8.65
N ASP A 57 -5.13 7.09 -7.80
CA ASP A 57 -4.17 7.02 -6.70
C ASP A 57 -3.21 5.85 -6.90
N VAL A 58 -3.67 4.79 -7.58
CA VAL A 58 -2.90 3.59 -7.92
C VAL A 58 -3.00 3.33 -9.42
N VAL A 59 -1.88 2.97 -10.05
CA VAL A 59 -1.82 2.53 -11.44
C VAL A 59 -1.18 1.15 -11.49
N LEU A 60 -1.89 0.18 -12.04
CA LEU A 60 -1.38 -1.18 -12.25
C LEU A 60 -0.83 -1.29 -13.67
N PHE A 61 0.42 -1.67 -13.80
CA PHE A 61 1.10 -1.90 -15.07
C PHE A 61 1.46 -3.37 -15.21
N GLU A 62 0.88 -4.06 -16.18
CA GLU A 62 1.27 -5.44 -16.44
C GLU A 62 2.72 -5.51 -16.94
N LEU A 63 3.50 -6.44 -16.37
CA LEU A 63 4.85 -6.73 -16.83
C LEU A 63 4.81 -7.34 -18.24
N SER A 64 5.77 -7.00 -19.07
CA SER A 64 5.94 -7.66 -20.36
C SER A 64 6.21 -9.17 -20.17
N GLU A 65 5.85 -9.95 -21.17
CA GLU A 65 6.04 -11.41 -21.13
C GLU A 65 7.51 -11.79 -20.93
N ASP A 66 8.43 -11.03 -21.54
CA ASP A 66 9.87 -11.27 -21.40
C ASP A 66 10.34 -11.08 -19.96
N VAL A 67 9.85 -10.05 -19.27
CA VAL A 67 10.19 -9.79 -17.86
C VAL A 67 9.59 -10.89 -16.96
N ARG A 68 8.36 -11.33 -17.25
CA ARG A 68 7.72 -12.44 -16.51
C ARG A 68 8.50 -13.76 -16.70
N LYS A 69 8.92 -14.07 -17.92
CA LYS A 69 9.71 -15.27 -18.25
C LYS A 69 11.10 -15.25 -17.64
N ALA A 70 11.71 -14.08 -17.49
CA ALA A 70 13.01 -13.93 -16.83
C ALA A 70 12.97 -14.25 -15.33
N GLY A 71 11.79 -14.48 -14.75
CA GLY A 71 11.63 -14.86 -13.35
C GLY A 71 11.99 -13.73 -12.36
N ILE A 72 12.06 -12.48 -12.83
CA ILE A 72 12.22 -11.31 -11.97
C ILE A 72 10.87 -11.04 -11.31
N THR A 73 10.55 -11.84 -10.31
CA THR A 73 9.40 -11.60 -9.46
C THR A 73 9.89 -11.00 -8.14
N SER A 74 9.10 -10.14 -7.53
CA SER A 74 9.34 -9.62 -6.18
C SER A 74 9.37 -10.74 -5.10
N THR A 75 9.22 -12.00 -5.51
CA THR A 75 9.29 -13.20 -4.67
C THR A 75 10.71 -13.57 -4.26
N ASP A 76 11.73 -13.07 -4.95
CA ASP A 76 13.11 -13.32 -4.53
C ASP A 76 13.38 -12.56 -3.21
N SER A 77 13.64 -13.32 -2.14
CA SER A 77 13.98 -12.75 -0.83
C SER A 77 15.22 -11.83 -0.88
N ARG A 78 16.03 -11.94 -1.93
CA ARG A 78 17.17 -11.07 -2.21
C ARG A 78 16.71 -9.70 -2.73
N ILE A 79 15.60 -9.63 -3.47
CA ILE A 79 15.02 -8.37 -3.96
C ILE A 79 14.44 -7.55 -2.82
N ARG A 80 13.90 -8.18 -1.77
CA ARG A 80 13.44 -7.47 -0.56
C ARG A 80 14.54 -6.71 0.19
N ARG A 81 15.80 -6.94 -0.13
CA ARG A 81 16.96 -6.22 0.40
C ARG A 81 17.61 -5.31 -0.63
N ALA A 82 17.07 -5.26 -1.86
CA ALA A 82 17.52 -4.32 -2.87
C ALA A 82 16.88 -2.95 -2.64
N PRO A 83 17.56 -1.86 -3.00
CA PRO A 83 16.95 -0.54 -3.00
C PRO A 83 15.66 -0.52 -3.84
N GLY A 84 14.56 0.00 -3.27
CA GLY A 84 13.26 0.04 -3.93
C GLY A 84 12.15 0.42 -2.97
N LEU A 85 10.90 0.27 -3.41
CA LEU A 85 9.72 0.49 -2.58
C LEU A 85 9.56 -0.68 -1.60
N ASP A 86 9.49 -0.40 -0.31
CA ASP A 86 9.21 -1.42 0.72
C ASP A 86 7.74 -1.78 0.78
N HIS A 87 6.86 -0.78 0.89
CA HIS A 87 5.41 -0.95 0.98
C HIS A 87 4.65 0.29 0.52
N ILE A 88 3.35 0.13 0.34
CA ILE A 88 2.38 1.20 0.13
C ILE A 88 1.45 1.20 1.33
N ALA A 89 1.26 2.35 1.97
CA ALA A 89 0.40 2.51 3.12
C ALA A 89 -0.89 3.24 2.74
N PHE A 90 -2.02 2.69 3.17
CA PHE A 90 -3.35 3.29 3.06
C PHE A 90 -3.85 3.65 4.45
N GLU A 91 -4.31 4.88 4.60
CA GLU A 91 -4.90 5.38 5.85
C GLU A 91 -6.40 5.16 5.86
N VAL A 92 -6.93 4.77 7.01
CA VAL A 92 -8.37 4.78 7.33
C VAL A 92 -8.63 5.80 8.44
N ASP A 93 -9.85 6.35 8.46
CA ASP A 93 -10.16 7.55 9.25
C ASP A 93 -10.16 7.33 10.76
N SER A 94 -10.41 6.09 11.21
CA SER A 94 -10.52 5.80 12.64
C SER A 94 -9.96 4.43 13.01
N ARG A 95 -9.70 4.24 14.32
CA ARG A 95 -9.36 2.92 14.88
C ARG A 95 -10.48 1.90 14.63
N GLN A 96 -11.74 2.31 14.66
CA GLN A 96 -12.86 1.43 14.37
C GLN A 96 -12.83 0.96 12.91
N ASP A 97 -12.57 1.87 11.96
CA ASP A 97 -12.44 1.51 10.53
C ASP A 97 -11.23 0.62 10.30
N TRP A 98 -10.15 0.83 11.05
CA TRP A 98 -8.97 -0.03 11.01
C TRP A 98 -9.25 -1.46 11.48
N LEU A 99 -10.04 -1.64 12.55
CA LEU A 99 -10.47 -2.96 13.01
C LEU A 99 -11.39 -3.63 11.98
N LEU A 100 -12.32 -2.88 11.39
CA LEU A 100 -13.18 -3.38 10.32
C LEU A 100 -12.37 -3.76 9.07
N ALA A 101 -11.37 -2.97 8.71
CA ALA A 101 -10.47 -3.29 7.59
C ALA A 101 -9.67 -4.56 7.85
N LEU A 102 -9.16 -4.76 9.07
CA LEU A 102 -8.43 -5.98 9.45
C LEU A 102 -9.31 -7.23 9.32
N ASP A 103 -10.55 -7.17 9.81
CA ASP A 103 -11.51 -8.27 9.72
C ASP A 103 -11.92 -8.52 8.27
N HIS A 104 -12.12 -7.46 7.48
CA HIS A 104 -12.44 -7.56 6.07
C HIS A 104 -11.32 -8.26 5.29
N VAL A 105 -10.07 -7.83 5.42
CA VAL A 105 -8.91 -8.43 4.73
C VAL A 105 -8.81 -9.93 5.05
N ARG A 106 -9.02 -10.31 6.32
CA ARG A 106 -9.06 -11.72 6.74
C ARG A 106 -10.22 -12.48 6.10
N SER A 107 -11.40 -11.88 6.04
CA SER A 107 -12.59 -12.50 5.41
C SER A 107 -12.43 -12.75 3.91
N CYS A 108 -11.60 -11.94 3.23
CA CYS A 108 -11.18 -12.15 1.85
C CYS A 108 -10.15 -13.28 1.68
N GLY A 109 -9.76 -13.97 2.76
CA GLY A 109 -8.76 -15.05 2.74
C GLY A 109 -7.32 -14.56 2.60
N VAL A 110 -7.06 -13.27 2.82
CA VAL A 110 -5.74 -12.67 2.74
C VAL A 110 -5.01 -12.79 4.08
N ASN A 111 -3.80 -13.32 4.06
CA ASN A 111 -2.99 -13.50 5.25
C ASN A 111 -2.32 -12.19 5.68
N ILE A 112 -2.47 -11.85 6.96
CA ILE A 112 -1.69 -10.77 7.58
C ILE A 112 -0.25 -11.27 7.78
N VAL A 113 0.70 -10.59 7.15
CA VAL A 113 2.13 -10.99 7.18
C VAL A 113 2.90 -10.30 8.28
N SER A 114 2.37 -9.18 8.81
CA SER A 114 2.99 -8.43 9.89
C SER A 114 1.93 -7.61 10.62
N GLY A 115 2.03 -7.49 11.93
CA GLY A 115 1.03 -6.83 12.78
C GLY A 115 -0.11 -7.76 13.22
N PRO A 116 -1.19 -7.21 13.82
CA PRO A 116 -1.40 -5.79 14.11
C PRO A 116 -0.39 -5.23 15.11
N TYR A 117 0.08 -3.99 14.88
CA TYR A 117 1.02 -3.27 15.73
C TYR A 117 0.50 -1.89 16.10
N VAL A 118 1.00 -1.37 17.22
CA VAL A 118 0.99 0.06 17.54
C VAL A 118 2.44 0.55 17.41
N HIS A 119 2.68 1.52 16.55
CA HIS A 119 4.01 2.10 16.35
C HIS A 119 4.35 3.14 17.41
N ALA A 120 4.22 2.72 18.68
CA ALA A 120 4.50 3.47 19.89
C ALA A 120 5.13 2.54 20.94
N PRO A 121 5.69 3.07 22.05
CA PRO A 121 6.29 2.23 23.10
C PRO A 121 5.39 1.11 23.61
N GLU A 122 4.07 1.33 23.63
CA GLU A 122 3.04 0.37 24.04
C GLU A 122 2.97 -0.86 23.14
N GLY A 123 3.40 -0.75 21.89
CA GLY A 123 3.49 -1.88 20.94
C GLY A 123 4.66 -2.82 21.18
N GLY A 124 5.55 -2.49 22.13
CA GLY A 124 6.77 -3.24 22.42
C GLY A 124 7.80 -3.16 21.28
N GLU A 125 8.89 -3.91 21.40
CA GLU A 125 10.02 -3.84 20.44
C GLU A 125 9.62 -4.07 18.99
N LYS A 126 8.66 -4.98 18.73
CA LYS A 126 8.22 -5.31 17.36
C LYS A 126 7.30 -4.24 16.76
N GLY A 127 6.55 -3.54 17.59
CA GLY A 127 5.64 -2.47 17.17
C GLY A 127 6.34 -1.12 17.08
N PHE A 128 7.30 -0.87 17.97
CA PHE A 128 8.00 0.41 18.06
C PHE A 128 9.00 0.61 16.93
N VAL A 129 8.49 0.97 15.76
CA VAL A 129 9.29 1.36 14.59
C VAL A 129 8.90 2.76 14.18
N GLY A 130 9.83 3.70 14.27
CA GLY A 130 9.63 5.09 13.87
C GLY A 130 8.80 5.94 14.83
N GLY A 131 8.09 5.35 15.79
CA GLY A 131 7.35 6.06 16.83
C GLY A 131 6.23 6.98 16.32
N SER A 132 5.57 6.61 15.21
CA SER A 132 4.49 7.40 14.60
C SER A 132 3.19 7.38 15.39
N GLY A 133 3.02 6.42 16.31
CA GLY A 133 1.80 6.18 17.06
C GLY A 133 0.73 5.40 16.28
N SER A 134 0.92 5.18 14.98
CA SER A 134 -0.09 4.53 14.14
C SER A 134 -0.35 3.08 14.53
N HIS A 135 -1.61 2.66 14.40
CA HIS A 135 -1.99 1.27 14.42
C HIS A 135 -1.88 0.74 12.99
N ALA A 136 -1.13 -0.32 12.77
CA ALA A 136 -0.84 -0.82 11.44
C ALA A 136 -0.91 -2.35 11.34
N PHE A 137 -1.32 -2.84 10.18
CA PHE A 137 -1.14 -4.23 9.78
C PHE A 137 -0.75 -4.31 8.31
N TYR A 138 -0.10 -5.42 7.95
CA TYR A 138 0.50 -5.60 6.63
C TYR A 138 0.06 -6.93 6.01
N PHE A 139 -0.16 -6.90 4.70
CA PHE A 139 -0.44 -8.07 3.88
C PHE A 139 0.21 -7.92 2.50
N LEU A 140 0.08 -8.93 1.66
CA LEU A 140 0.66 -8.94 0.33
C LEU A 140 -0.44 -8.98 -0.72
N ASP A 141 -0.26 -8.22 -1.80
CA ASP A 141 -1.04 -8.39 -3.01
C ASP A 141 -0.67 -9.71 -3.73
N PRO A 142 -1.35 -10.10 -4.82
CA PRO A 142 -1.05 -11.32 -5.55
C PRO A 142 0.37 -11.42 -6.11
N ASP A 143 1.04 -10.30 -6.34
CA ASP A 143 2.42 -10.22 -6.83
C ASP A 143 3.43 -9.95 -5.70
N ARG A 144 2.95 -10.04 -4.43
CA ARG A 144 3.72 -9.88 -3.21
C ARG A 144 4.22 -8.46 -2.95
N ASN A 145 3.60 -7.46 -3.59
CA ASN A 145 3.78 -6.08 -3.16
C ASN A 145 3.20 -5.95 -1.74
N ARG A 146 3.97 -5.33 -0.85
CA ARG A 146 3.57 -5.18 0.55
C ARG A 146 2.63 -3.99 0.68
N ILE A 147 1.49 -4.25 1.28
CA ILE A 147 0.44 -3.26 1.58
C ILE A 147 0.36 -3.09 3.09
N GLU A 148 0.29 -1.84 3.53
CA GLU A 148 -0.02 -1.45 4.89
C GLU A 148 -1.41 -0.83 4.94
N VAL A 149 -2.19 -1.16 5.96
CA VAL A 149 -3.37 -0.38 6.35
C VAL A 149 -3.15 0.12 7.76
N TYR A 150 -3.26 1.43 7.92
CA TYR A 150 -3.06 2.08 9.21
C TYR A 150 -4.15 3.09 9.51
N CYS A 151 -4.31 3.40 10.77
CA CYS A 151 -5.05 4.56 11.21
C CYS A 151 -4.18 5.42 12.10
N TRP A 152 -4.43 6.71 12.00
CA TRP A 152 -3.78 7.77 12.73
C TRP A 152 -2.24 7.79 12.56
N MET A 153 -1.71 8.97 12.44
CA MET A 153 -0.26 9.22 12.42
C MET A 153 0.01 10.57 13.09
N MET A 154 1.03 10.61 13.90
CA MET A 154 1.45 11.85 14.58
C MET A 154 1.66 12.98 13.59
N THR A 155 1.11 14.17 13.93
CA THR A 155 1.41 15.40 13.21
C THR A 155 2.68 16.03 13.78
N VAL A 156 3.64 16.33 12.94
CA VAL A 156 4.85 17.03 13.33
C VAL A 156 4.55 18.52 13.38
N THR A 157 4.63 19.11 14.57
CA THR A 157 4.30 20.53 14.83
C THR A 157 5.50 21.46 14.90
N GLY A 158 6.71 20.90 14.83
CA GLY A 158 7.98 21.63 14.87
C GLY A 158 9.12 20.82 14.27
N PRO A 159 10.35 21.31 14.25
CA PRO A 159 11.47 20.65 13.57
C PRO A 159 11.77 19.22 14.04
N SER A 160 11.38 18.86 15.25
CA SER A 160 11.65 17.54 15.84
C SER A 160 10.54 17.06 16.79
N MET A 161 9.38 17.74 16.81
CA MET A 161 8.29 17.38 17.71
C MET A 161 7.09 16.87 16.93
N ALA A 162 6.55 15.75 17.37
CA ALA A 162 5.27 15.23 16.92
C ALA A 162 4.18 15.56 17.94
N ALA A 163 2.96 15.78 17.48
CA ALA A 163 1.80 15.88 18.36
C ALA A 163 1.54 14.53 19.04
N PRO A 164 1.13 14.52 20.32
CA PRO A 164 0.75 13.28 20.99
C PRO A 164 -0.47 12.64 20.32
N HIS A 165 -0.59 11.33 20.48
CA HIS A 165 -1.78 10.60 20.05
C HIS A 165 -3.03 11.15 20.73
N PRO A 166 -4.14 11.38 20.01
CA PRO A 166 -5.34 11.97 20.57
C PRO A 166 -6.00 11.10 21.64
N ASP A 167 -5.73 9.80 21.66
CA ASP A 167 -6.30 8.82 22.59
C ASP A 167 -5.32 8.42 23.72
N LEU A 168 -4.20 9.16 23.88
CA LEU A 168 -3.25 9.00 24.98
C LEU A 168 -3.42 10.05 26.05
#